data_5ac3f2cf81be03703ee0395fbb74252c
#
_entry.id   5ac3f2cf81be03703ee0395fbb74252c
#
_cell.length_a   1.000
_cell.length_b   1.000
_cell.length_c   1.000
_cell.angle_alpha   90.00
_cell.angle_beta   90.00
_cell.angle_gamma   90.00
#
_symmetry.space_group_name_H-M   'P 1'
#
loop_
_entity.id
_entity.type
_entity.pdbx_description
1 polymer ?
#
loop_
_entity_poly.entity_id
_entity_poly.type
_entity_poly.pdbx_seq_one_letter_code
_entity_poly.pdbx_strand_id
1 'polypeptide(L)'
;NPSMEVKAKSDLELFVAGSKKEVIMIEAGGKEVKEDDMFAAIQFAGKHIAQIIPFVEKIIKKVGLPKIKVEVDKEKEELINDVKKKVHEFLDSKDIVSCFNPDKSKMRASIEEIKLELNKILKEDSEVSKDMRSIGLSMLDESLEKSFKTLVLEKKKRPDDRSFDEIRELSVE
;
A
#
# COMPACT_ATOMS: atom_id res chain seq x y z
N ASN A 1 -1.99 13.50 -24.93
CA ASN A 1 -0.85 12.76 -25.48
C ASN A 1 -0.08 13.66 -26.45
N PRO A 2 1.17 14.01 -26.16
CA PRO A 2 1.98 14.82 -27.06
C PRO A 2 2.39 14.01 -28.32
N SER A 3 2.63 14.72 -29.44
CA SER A 3 3.26 14.10 -30.60
C SER A 3 4.74 13.75 -30.29
N MET A 4 5.33 12.87 -31.10
CA MET A 4 6.74 12.48 -30.93
C MET A 4 7.69 13.69 -31.01
N GLU A 5 7.36 14.66 -31.86
CA GLU A 5 8.15 15.90 -31.99
C GLU A 5 8.08 16.78 -30.74
N VAL A 6 6.89 16.87 -30.13
CA VAL A 6 6.70 17.61 -28.88
C VAL A 6 7.41 16.89 -27.74
N LYS A 7 7.27 15.55 -27.66
CA LYS A 7 7.94 14.74 -26.64
C LYS A 7 9.46 14.89 -26.68
N ALA A 8 10.06 14.92 -27.87
CA ALA A 8 11.51 15.08 -28.05
C ALA A 8 12.07 16.44 -27.59
N LYS A 9 11.22 17.47 -27.53
CA LYS A 9 11.60 18.84 -27.12
C LYS A 9 11.13 19.19 -25.71
N SER A 10 10.40 18.29 -25.05
CA SER A 10 9.82 18.54 -23.72
C SER A 10 10.86 18.38 -22.62
N ASP A 11 10.86 19.30 -21.67
CA ASP A 11 11.63 19.21 -20.43
C ASP A 11 10.86 18.47 -19.32
N LEU A 12 9.58 18.15 -19.54
CA LEU A 12 8.75 17.37 -18.64
C LEU A 12 8.15 16.17 -19.35
N GLU A 13 8.38 14.98 -18.84
CA GLU A 13 7.65 13.77 -19.15
C GLU A 13 6.79 13.41 -17.93
N LEU A 14 5.47 13.40 -18.11
CA LEU A 14 4.52 13.18 -17.02
C LEU A 14 3.47 12.15 -17.43
N PHE A 15 3.34 11.12 -16.62
CA PHE A 15 2.26 10.13 -16.69
C PHE A 15 1.40 10.23 -15.42
N VAL A 16 0.10 10.39 -15.61
CA VAL A 16 -0.85 10.48 -14.49
C VAL A 16 -1.96 9.46 -14.67
N ALA A 17 -2.21 8.66 -13.66
CA ALA A 17 -3.38 7.80 -13.57
C ALA A 17 -4.32 8.31 -12.46
N GLY A 18 -5.63 8.13 -12.66
CA GLY A 18 -6.59 8.63 -11.69
C GLY A 18 -7.98 8.05 -11.84
N SER A 19 -8.78 8.32 -10.83
CA SER A 19 -10.22 8.13 -10.82
C SER A 19 -10.92 9.41 -11.31
N LYS A 20 -12.25 9.43 -11.29
CA LYS A 20 -13.04 10.63 -11.62
C LYS A 20 -12.77 11.81 -10.66
N LYS A 21 -12.31 11.53 -9.46
CA LYS A 21 -12.15 12.50 -8.38
C LYS A 21 -10.71 12.69 -7.91
N GLU A 22 -9.87 11.68 -8.08
CA GLU A 22 -8.56 11.60 -7.41
C GLU A 22 -7.48 11.14 -8.37
N VAL A 23 -6.30 11.70 -8.23
CA VAL A 23 -5.08 11.19 -8.84
C VAL A 23 -4.58 10.01 -8.00
N ILE A 24 -4.30 8.87 -8.65
CA ILE A 24 -3.89 7.63 -7.98
C ILE A 24 -2.40 7.38 -8.16
N MET A 25 -1.85 7.74 -9.34
CA MET A 25 -0.45 7.51 -9.66
C MET A 25 0.12 8.67 -10.46
N ILE A 26 1.35 9.01 -10.16
CA ILE A 26 2.14 9.99 -10.89
C ILE A 26 3.51 9.39 -11.16
N GLU A 27 3.92 9.37 -12.42
CA GLU A 27 5.29 9.11 -12.83
C GLU A 27 5.80 10.32 -13.59
N ALA A 28 6.93 10.87 -13.18
CA ALA A 28 7.46 12.08 -13.77
C ALA A 28 8.98 12.03 -13.92
N GLY A 29 9.46 12.55 -15.05
CA GLY A 29 10.85 12.89 -15.28
C GLY A 29 10.93 14.33 -15.80
N GLY A 30 11.80 15.14 -15.22
CA GLY A 30 11.91 16.56 -15.59
C GLY A 30 13.34 17.04 -15.58
N LYS A 31 13.63 18.05 -16.43
CA LYS A 31 14.90 18.78 -16.47
C LYS A 31 14.69 20.13 -15.80
N GLU A 32 14.92 20.20 -14.50
CA GLU A 32 14.80 21.42 -13.68
C GLU A 32 13.44 22.14 -13.83
N VAL A 33 12.33 21.36 -13.95
CA VAL A 33 10.98 21.89 -14.05
C VAL A 33 10.57 22.49 -12.70
N LYS A 34 9.97 23.67 -12.72
CA LYS A 34 9.48 24.34 -11.51
C LYS A 34 8.29 23.57 -10.89
N GLU A 35 8.18 23.63 -9.57
CA GLU A 35 7.11 22.95 -8.82
C GLU A 35 5.72 23.41 -9.27
N ASP A 36 5.53 24.71 -9.54
CA ASP A 36 4.26 25.27 -10.00
C ASP A 36 3.84 24.71 -11.37
N ASP A 37 4.80 24.55 -12.30
CA ASP A 37 4.56 23.97 -13.61
C ASP A 37 4.23 22.49 -13.51
N MET A 38 4.92 21.74 -12.64
CA MET A 38 4.62 20.34 -12.33
C MET A 38 3.21 20.20 -11.76
N PHE A 39 2.85 21.04 -10.79
CA PHE A 39 1.52 21.00 -10.17
C PHE A 39 0.42 21.34 -11.19
N ALA A 40 0.63 22.38 -12.01
CA ALA A 40 -0.29 22.73 -13.09
C ALA A 40 -0.49 21.59 -14.10
N ALA A 41 0.58 20.89 -14.45
CA ALA A 41 0.53 19.74 -15.36
C ALA A 41 -0.26 18.57 -14.77
N ILE A 42 -0.12 18.28 -13.47
CA ILE A 42 -0.89 17.24 -12.76
C ILE A 42 -2.38 17.61 -12.73
N GLN A 43 -2.70 18.88 -12.42
CA GLN A 43 -4.09 19.35 -12.43
C GLN A 43 -4.71 19.28 -13.84
N PHE A 44 -3.94 19.63 -14.87
CA PHE A 44 -4.36 19.51 -16.25
C PHE A 44 -4.68 18.05 -16.62
N ALA A 45 -3.81 17.12 -16.26
CA ALA A 45 -4.03 15.69 -16.47
C ALA A 45 -5.31 15.20 -15.77
N GLY A 46 -5.53 15.60 -14.51
CA GLY A 46 -6.72 15.25 -13.74
C GLY A 46 -8.03 15.69 -14.42
N LYS A 47 -8.06 16.91 -14.98
CA LYS A 47 -9.22 17.40 -15.74
C LYS A 47 -9.53 16.53 -16.96
N HIS A 48 -8.51 16.08 -17.68
CA HIS A 48 -8.69 15.21 -18.85
C HIS A 48 -9.09 13.79 -18.47
N ILE A 49 -8.54 13.24 -17.39
CA ILE A 49 -8.94 11.94 -16.85
C ILE A 49 -10.44 11.95 -16.50
N ALA A 50 -10.91 13.00 -15.82
CA ALA A 50 -12.32 13.17 -15.48
C ALA A 50 -13.25 13.21 -16.69
N GLN A 51 -12.77 13.60 -17.88
CA GLN A 51 -13.52 13.57 -19.15
C GLN A 51 -13.47 12.19 -19.82
N ILE A 52 -12.36 11.47 -19.72
CA ILE A 52 -12.17 10.14 -20.33
C ILE A 52 -13.05 9.09 -19.61
N ILE A 53 -13.15 9.13 -18.30
CA ILE A 53 -13.88 8.13 -17.52
C ILE A 53 -15.36 8.00 -17.93
N PRO A 54 -16.16 9.07 -18.09
CA PRO A 54 -17.53 8.96 -18.57
C PRO A 54 -17.63 8.33 -19.96
N PHE A 55 -16.63 8.51 -20.82
CA PHE A 55 -16.56 7.86 -22.11
C PHE A 55 -16.37 6.35 -21.96
N VAL A 56 -15.45 5.92 -21.12
CA VAL A 56 -15.22 4.51 -20.79
C VAL A 56 -16.48 3.88 -20.18
N GLU A 57 -17.15 4.58 -19.25
CA GLU A 57 -18.43 4.14 -18.67
C GLU A 57 -19.52 3.91 -19.72
N LYS A 58 -19.60 4.76 -20.74
CA LYS A 58 -20.53 4.57 -21.88
C LYS A 58 -20.21 3.32 -22.68
N ILE A 59 -18.93 3.01 -22.89
CA ILE A 59 -18.49 1.78 -23.57
C ILE A 59 -18.89 0.56 -22.73
N ILE A 60 -18.59 0.59 -21.43
CA ILE A 60 -18.94 -0.50 -20.50
C ILE A 60 -20.46 -0.77 -20.53
N LYS A 61 -21.29 0.27 -20.54
CA LYS A 61 -22.74 0.11 -20.64
C LYS A 61 -23.21 -0.54 -21.95
N LYS A 62 -22.46 -0.39 -23.04
CA LYS A 62 -22.84 -0.93 -24.35
C LYS A 62 -22.37 -2.36 -24.59
N VAL A 63 -21.13 -2.64 -24.18
CA VAL A 63 -20.43 -3.90 -24.52
C VAL A 63 -19.80 -4.59 -23.33
N GLY A 64 -19.96 -4.05 -22.13
CA GLY A 64 -19.40 -4.64 -20.92
C GLY A 64 -20.04 -5.97 -20.59
N LEU A 65 -19.23 -6.94 -20.19
CA LEU A 65 -19.69 -8.21 -19.68
C LEU A 65 -19.91 -8.14 -18.16
N PRO A 66 -20.82 -8.95 -17.60
CA PRO A 66 -20.96 -9.04 -16.16
C PRO A 66 -19.65 -9.56 -15.55
N LYS A 67 -19.31 -9.07 -14.37
CA LYS A 67 -18.14 -9.57 -13.62
C LYS A 67 -18.34 -11.04 -13.30
N ILE A 68 -17.26 -11.81 -13.42
CA ILE A 68 -17.24 -13.21 -13.02
C ILE A 68 -17.57 -13.29 -11.52
N LYS A 69 -18.52 -14.13 -11.18
CA LYS A 69 -18.79 -14.46 -9.78
C LYS A 69 -17.83 -15.56 -9.35
N VAL A 70 -17.04 -15.27 -8.35
CA VAL A 70 -16.17 -16.26 -7.71
C VAL A 70 -17.06 -17.04 -6.73
N GLU A 71 -17.18 -18.34 -6.95
CA GLU A 71 -17.83 -19.23 -5.98
C GLU A 71 -16.91 -19.35 -4.76
N VAL A 72 -17.48 -19.06 -3.60
CA VAL A 72 -16.75 -19.16 -2.33
C VAL A 72 -16.91 -20.59 -1.84
N ASP A 73 -15.80 -21.27 -1.68
CA ASP A 73 -15.74 -22.57 -1.01
C ASP A 73 -15.94 -22.36 0.49
N LYS A 74 -17.10 -22.79 0.98
CA LYS A 74 -17.51 -22.57 2.38
C LYS A 74 -16.58 -23.26 3.38
N GLU A 75 -16.09 -24.45 3.06
CA GLU A 75 -15.15 -25.19 3.93
C GLU A 75 -13.84 -24.42 4.03
N LYS A 76 -13.36 -23.90 2.92
CA LYS A 76 -12.16 -23.06 2.88
C LYS A 76 -12.37 -21.73 3.61
N GLU A 77 -13.57 -21.14 3.53
CA GLU A 77 -13.89 -19.91 4.24
C GLU A 77 -13.91 -20.11 5.77
N GLU A 78 -14.46 -21.22 6.25
CA GLU A 78 -14.46 -21.58 7.67
C GLU A 78 -13.03 -21.76 8.19
N LEU A 79 -12.18 -22.48 7.49
CA LEU A 79 -10.77 -22.66 7.84
C LEU A 79 -10.00 -21.32 7.86
N ILE A 80 -10.26 -20.44 6.89
CA ILE A 80 -9.69 -19.10 6.88
C ILE A 80 -10.15 -18.29 8.10
N ASN A 81 -11.42 -18.40 8.49
CA ASN A 81 -11.94 -17.70 9.66
C ASN A 81 -11.33 -18.21 10.96
N ASP A 82 -11.01 -19.48 11.07
CA ASP A 82 -10.31 -20.02 12.23
C ASP A 82 -8.84 -19.53 12.28
N VAL A 83 -8.16 -19.47 11.15
CA VAL A 83 -6.83 -18.83 11.07
C VAL A 83 -6.91 -17.37 11.48
N LYS A 84 -7.92 -16.63 11.04
CA LYS A 84 -8.13 -15.22 11.42
C LYS A 84 -8.28 -15.07 12.94
N LYS A 85 -9.07 -15.93 13.60
CA LYS A 85 -9.21 -15.89 15.05
C LYS A 85 -7.87 -16.09 15.76
N LYS A 86 -7.11 -17.11 15.38
CA LYS A 86 -5.77 -17.39 15.95
C LYS A 86 -4.81 -16.21 15.78
N VAL A 87 -4.84 -15.61 14.60
CA VAL A 87 -4.01 -14.42 14.32
C VAL A 87 -4.44 -13.24 15.19
N HIS A 88 -5.75 -12.99 15.36
CA HIS A 88 -6.23 -11.92 16.23
C HIS A 88 -5.83 -12.15 17.70
N GLU A 89 -6.03 -13.36 18.22
CA GLU A 89 -5.60 -13.70 19.59
C GLU A 89 -4.09 -13.50 19.80
N PHE A 90 -3.29 -13.89 18.80
CA PHE A 90 -1.86 -13.65 18.82
C PHE A 90 -1.53 -12.15 18.83
N LEU A 91 -2.16 -11.37 17.93
CA LEU A 91 -1.95 -9.93 17.82
C LEU A 91 -2.36 -9.18 19.09
N ASP A 92 -3.47 -9.57 19.70
CA ASP A 92 -3.97 -8.98 20.95
C ASP A 92 -3.00 -9.26 22.14
N SER A 93 -2.22 -10.34 22.06
CA SER A 93 -1.20 -10.67 23.05
C SER A 93 0.13 -9.92 22.88
N LYS A 94 0.30 -9.18 21.77
CA LYS A 94 1.58 -8.53 21.40
C LYS A 94 1.47 -7.01 21.37
N ASP A 95 2.51 -6.36 21.83
CA ASP A 95 2.72 -4.93 21.59
C ASP A 95 3.43 -4.73 20.24
N ILE A 96 2.62 -4.69 19.16
CA ILE A 96 3.13 -4.52 17.80
C ILE A 96 3.85 -3.17 17.62
N VAL A 97 3.47 -2.15 18.39
CA VAL A 97 4.08 -0.83 18.29
C VAL A 97 5.53 -0.85 18.77
N SER A 98 5.88 -1.74 19.70
CA SER A 98 7.25 -1.91 20.18
C SER A 98 8.23 -2.40 19.10
N CYS A 99 7.73 -2.95 17.99
CA CYS A 99 8.57 -3.32 16.84
C CYS A 99 9.15 -2.13 16.10
N PHE A 100 8.52 -0.97 16.20
CA PHE A 100 9.01 0.23 15.53
C PHE A 100 10.23 0.79 16.25
N ASN A 101 11.32 0.95 15.52
CA ASN A 101 12.60 1.36 16.06
C ASN A 101 13.31 2.30 15.07
N PRO A 102 14.00 3.35 15.54
CA PRO A 102 14.82 4.22 14.68
C PRO A 102 15.87 3.46 13.88
N ASP A 103 16.44 2.42 14.47
CA ASP A 103 17.36 1.51 13.80
C ASP A 103 16.57 0.51 12.93
N LYS A 104 16.74 0.63 11.62
CA LYS A 104 16.06 -0.24 10.64
C LYS A 104 16.40 -1.72 10.79
N SER A 105 17.63 -2.04 11.24
CA SER A 105 18.07 -3.43 11.40
C SER A 105 17.35 -4.06 12.59
N LYS A 106 17.23 -3.31 13.70
CA LYS A 106 16.50 -3.76 14.89
C LYS A 106 15.01 -3.90 14.60
N MET A 107 14.42 -2.92 13.91
CA MET A 107 13.01 -2.97 13.49
C MET A 107 12.72 -4.22 12.63
N ARG A 108 13.56 -4.49 11.63
CA ARG A 108 13.42 -5.69 10.79
C ARG A 108 13.55 -6.98 11.60
N ALA A 109 14.52 -7.05 12.51
CA ALA A 109 14.72 -8.22 13.35
C ALA A 109 13.50 -8.48 14.25
N SER A 110 12.94 -7.45 14.89
CA SER A 110 11.75 -7.57 15.73
C SER A 110 10.51 -8.01 14.93
N ILE A 111 10.30 -7.46 13.73
CA ILE A 111 9.20 -7.88 12.85
C ILE A 111 9.37 -9.34 12.41
N GLU A 112 10.58 -9.74 12.05
CA GLU A 112 10.87 -11.11 11.62
C GLU A 112 10.67 -12.10 12.77
N GLU A 113 11.06 -11.75 14.00
CA GLU A 113 10.84 -12.56 15.19
C GLU A 113 9.34 -12.83 15.41
N ILE A 114 8.50 -11.79 15.34
CA ILE A 114 7.05 -11.94 15.48
C ILE A 114 6.48 -12.79 14.33
N LYS A 115 6.96 -12.63 13.10
CA LYS A 115 6.55 -13.47 11.96
C LYS A 115 6.90 -14.94 12.18
N LEU A 116 8.08 -15.22 12.66
CA LEU A 116 8.54 -16.58 12.97
C LEU A 116 7.70 -17.21 14.09
N GLU A 117 7.38 -16.46 15.13
CA GLU A 117 6.54 -16.91 16.23
C GLU A 117 5.13 -17.24 15.77
N LEU A 118 4.49 -16.32 15.03
CA LEU A 118 3.16 -16.57 14.45
C LEU A 118 3.18 -17.79 13.51
N ASN A 119 4.18 -17.88 12.65
CA ASN A 119 4.30 -19.00 11.72
C ASN A 119 4.48 -20.33 12.44
N LYS A 120 5.19 -20.35 13.59
CA LYS A 120 5.34 -21.53 14.43
C LYS A 120 3.98 -21.95 14.99
N ILE A 121 3.22 -21.04 15.59
CA ILE A 121 1.88 -21.30 16.13
C ILE A 121 0.95 -21.87 15.04
N LEU A 122 0.92 -21.24 13.87
CA LEU A 122 0.10 -21.68 12.75
C LEU A 122 0.56 -23.03 12.16
N LYS A 123 1.83 -23.39 12.31
CA LYS A 123 2.41 -24.65 11.84
C LYS A 123 2.11 -25.82 12.78
N GLU A 124 1.96 -25.55 14.06
CA GLU A 124 1.61 -26.57 15.07
C GLU A 124 0.19 -27.11 14.87
N ASP A 125 -0.66 -26.38 14.18
CA ASP A 125 -1.99 -26.82 13.81
C ASP A 125 -1.97 -27.58 12.47
N SER A 126 -2.26 -28.88 12.54
CA SER A 126 -2.27 -29.78 11.38
C SER A 126 -3.32 -29.42 10.32
N GLU A 127 -4.38 -28.70 10.69
CA GLU A 127 -5.45 -28.28 9.79
C GLU A 127 -5.07 -27.02 8.98
N VAL A 128 -4.03 -26.29 9.42
CA VAL A 128 -3.59 -25.05 8.75
C VAL A 128 -2.60 -25.37 7.63
N SER A 129 -3.08 -25.32 6.39
CA SER A 129 -2.26 -25.53 5.19
C SER A 129 -1.20 -24.42 5.01
N LYS A 130 -0.24 -24.64 4.09
CA LYS A 130 0.77 -23.63 3.74
C LYS A 130 0.14 -22.34 3.25
N ASP A 131 -0.92 -22.43 2.42
CA ASP A 131 -1.60 -21.25 1.86
C ASP A 131 -2.30 -20.45 2.96
N MET A 132 -2.93 -21.15 3.91
CA MET A 132 -3.57 -20.51 5.06
C MET A 132 -2.57 -19.83 5.98
N ARG A 133 -1.38 -20.41 6.18
CA ARG A 133 -0.30 -19.73 6.91
C ARG A 133 0.14 -18.45 6.23
N SER A 134 0.22 -18.46 4.88
CA SER A 134 0.52 -17.25 4.11
C SER A 134 -0.53 -16.16 4.32
N ILE A 135 -1.82 -16.53 4.36
CA ILE A 135 -2.91 -15.59 4.70
C ILE A 135 -2.73 -15.02 6.10
N GLY A 136 -2.43 -15.87 7.09
CA GLY A 136 -2.19 -15.44 8.46
C GLY A 136 -1.01 -14.46 8.58
N LEU A 137 0.09 -14.70 7.86
CA LEU A 137 1.24 -13.79 7.83
C LEU A 137 0.91 -12.46 7.15
N SER A 138 0.09 -12.48 6.08
CA SER A 138 -0.40 -11.23 5.46
C SER A 138 -1.25 -10.40 6.41
N MET A 139 -2.05 -11.02 7.25
CA MET A 139 -2.83 -10.30 8.28
C MET A 139 -1.93 -9.61 9.33
N LEU A 140 -0.80 -10.23 9.67
CA LEU A 140 0.19 -9.58 10.53
C LEU A 140 0.77 -8.33 9.84
N ASP A 141 1.12 -8.43 8.55
CA ASP A 141 1.63 -7.28 7.79
C ASP A 141 0.59 -6.14 7.70
N GLU A 142 -0.68 -6.46 7.48
CA GLU A 142 -1.78 -5.48 7.51
C GLU A 142 -1.93 -4.83 8.89
N SER A 143 -1.77 -5.60 9.97
CA SER A 143 -1.84 -5.09 11.33
C SER A 143 -0.67 -4.16 11.68
N LEU A 144 0.55 -4.50 11.23
CA LEU A 144 1.72 -3.63 11.33
C LEU A 144 1.51 -2.31 10.59
N GLU A 145 0.99 -2.37 9.35
CA GLU A 145 0.69 -1.17 8.56
C GLU A 145 -0.37 -0.29 9.24
N LYS A 146 -1.43 -0.89 9.77
CA LYS A 146 -2.48 -0.18 10.52
C LYS A 146 -1.91 0.49 11.77
N SER A 147 -1.08 -0.22 12.52
CA SER A 147 -0.44 0.31 13.73
C SER A 147 0.51 1.46 13.41
N PHE A 148 1.26 1.34 12.31
CA PHE A 148 2.11 2.43 11.80
C PHE A 148 1.28 3.67 11.44
N LYS A 149 0.19 3.51 10.70
CA LYS A 149 -0.72 4.62 10.33
C LYS A 149 -1.32 5.29 11.57
N THR A 150 -1.77 4.50 12.53
CA THR A 150 -2.31 5.02 13.80
C THR A 150 -1.25 5.79 14.58
N LEU A 151 -0.02 5.27 14.66
CA LEU A 151 1.09 5.93 15.34
C LEU A 151 1.36 7.32 14.73
N VAL A 152 1.43 7.39 13.41
CA VAL A 152 1.76 8.63 12.70
C VAL A 152 0.58 9.59 12.67
N LEU A 153 -0.62 9.15 12.29
CA LEU A 153 -1.75 10.03 12.02
C LEU A 153 -2.47 10.49 13.28
N GLU A 154 -2.65 9.58 14.24
CA GLU A 154 -3.42 9.85 15.45
C GLU A 154 -2.52 10.27 16.62
N LYS A 155 -1.45 9.51 16.89
CA LYS A 155 -0.53 9.78 18.00
C LYS A 155 0.53 10.82 17.66
N LYS A 156 0.60 11.26 16.39
CA LYS A 156 1.57 12.26 15.91
C LYS A 156 3.02 11.90 16.21
N LYS A 157 3.32 10.60 16.23
CA LYS A 157 4.65 10.08 16.53
C LYS A 157 5.19 9.34 15.30
N ARG A 158 6.42 9.64 14.92
CA ARG A 158 7.11 8.90 13.85
C ARG A 158 7.73 7.62 14.42
N PRO A 159 7.79 6.54 13.64
CA PRO A 159 8.39 5.26 14.08
C PRO A 159 9.90 5.36 14.30
N ASP A 160 10.56 6.37 13.78
CA ASP A 160 11.98 6.65 13.90
C ASP A 160 12.30 7.70 14.99
N ASP A 161 11.35 7.97 15.86
CA ASP A 161 11.41 8.91 16.98
C ASP A 161 11.75 10.38 16.62
N ARG A 162 11.87 10.73 15.34
CA ARG A 162 12.05 12.10 14.88
C ARG A 162 10.74 12.89 14.93
N SER A 163 10.82 14.20 15.08
CA SER A 163 9.66 15.08 14.86
C SER A 163 9.27 15.13 13.38
N PHE A 164 8.05 15.63 13.04
CA PHE A 164 7.60 15.65 11.64
C PHE A 164 8.47 16.53 10.75
N ASP A 165 9.02 17.61 11.30
CA ASP A 165 9.84 18.57 10.56
C ASP A 165 11.36 18.31 10.71
N GLU A 166 11.73 17.26 11.43
CA GLU A 166 13.12 16.91 11.67
C GLU A 166 13.74 16.18 10.48
N ILE A 167 14.78 16.77 9.91
CA ILE A 167 15.54 16.19 8.82
C ILE A 167 16.50 15.13 9.39
N ARG A 168 16.67 14.03 8.64
CA ARG A 168 17.63 13.00 8.99
C ARG A 168 19.04 13.56 9.05
N GLU A 169 19.81 13.17 10.06
CA GLU A 169 21.23 13.50 10.14
C GLU A 169 21.97 13.03 8.88
N LEU A 170 22.78 13.92 8.34
CA LEU A 170 23.61 13.66 7.17
C LEU A 170 25.02 13.32 7.68
N SER A 171 25.49 12.11 7.38
CA SER A 171 26.85 11.66 7.65
C SER A 171 27.56 11.32 6.34
N VAL A 172 28.82 11.65 6.26
CA VAL A 172 29.72 11.27 5.16
C VAL A 172 30.91 10.55 5.81
N GLU A 173 31.11 9.29 5.42
CA GLU A 173 32.27 8.48 5.76
C GLU A 173 33.29 8.48 4.64
#